data_d36adf3bf1b002ad3c911f1fea8b8e8e
#
_entry.id   d36adf3bf1b002ad3c911f1fea8b8e8e
#
_cell.length_a   1.000
_cell.length_b   1.000
_cell.length_c   1.000
_cell.angle_alpha   90.00
_cell.angle_beta   90.00
_cell.angle_gamma   90.00
#
_symmetry.space_group_name_H-M   'P 1'
#
loop_
_entity.id
_entity.type
_entity.pdbx_description
1 polymer ?
#
loop_
_entity_poly.entity_id
_entity_poly.type
_entity_poly.pdbx_seq_one_letter_code
_entity_poly.pdbx_strand_id
1 'polypeptide(L)'
;RLIPATLELGGKSANIFFEDANWKQALDGAMLGILFNQGQVCCAGSRIFVQDTIYDKFVAELSALFDKVKVGLPWEESTQLGSLIYEAQVEKVLSYVEVAKEEGARVAAGGVRVTDGELGKGCFIRPTLIVDATNDMRVAREEIFGPVAVVIKFHSEEEVIEQANDSLYGLGGGVFTQNLNRAIRVARAIETGRMWVNTYNSIPAGAPFGGYKQSGIGRETHKVILEHYTQMKNIIINLSDKPSGFYDLD
;
A
#
# COMPACT_ATOMS: atom_id res chain seq x y z
N ARG A 1 32.11 6.44 -10.36
CA ARG A 1 31.21 7.50 -10.85
C ARG A 1 30.18 7.78 -9.79
N LEU A 2 29.86 9.05 -9.56
CA LEU A 2 28.74 9.47 -8.77
C LEU A 2 27.49 9.39 -9.64
N ILE A 3 26.63 8.42 -9.37
CA ILE A 3 25.36 8.22 -10.11
C ILE A 3 24.23 8.38 -9.10
N PRO A 4 23.34 9.38 -9.27
CA PRO A 4 22.13 9.46 -8.46
C PRO A 4 21.25 8.24 -8.72
N ALA A 5 20.61 7.76 -7.67
CA ALA A 5 19.67 6.65 -7.76
C ALA A 5 18.27 7.09 -7.30
N THR A 6 17.25 6.60 -7.98
CA THR A 6 15.88 6.60 -7.51
C THR A 6 15.52 5.18 -7.08
N LEU A 7 14.79 5.06 -6.00
CA LEU A 7 14.44 3.77 -5.41
C LEU A 7 12.92 3.72 -5.18
N GLU A 8 12.29 2.73 -5.78
CA GLU A 8 10.92 2.31 -5.51
C GLU A 8 10.97 0.95 -4.82
N LEU A 9 10.60 0.91 -3.55
CA LEU A 9 10.77 -0.24 -2.67
C LEU A 9 9.42 -0.70 -2.10
N GLY A 10 9.47 -1.53 -1.05
CA GLY A 10 8.30 -2.12 -0.44
C GLY A 10 7.41 -1.15 0.34
N GLY A 11 6.29 -1.66 0.80
CA GLY A 11 5.34 -0.93 1.61
C GLY A 11 4.53 -1.81 2.55
N LYS A 12 3.94 -1.17 3.55
CA LYS A 12 2.94 -1.75 4.45
C LYS A 12 1.84 -0.72 4.69
N SER A 13 1.17 -0.36 3.61
CA SER A 13 0.27 0.80 3.56
C SER A 13 -0.94 0.64 4.49
N ALA A 14 -1.26 1.71 5.20
CA ALA A 14 -2.46 1.80 6.02
C ALA A 14 -3.68 2.13 5.14
N ASN A 15 -4.77 1.38 5.29
CA ASN A 15 -6.07 1.64 4.68
C ASN A 15 -7.08 1.81 5.81
N ILE A 16 -7.56 3.04 6.03
CA ILE A 16 -8.23 3.48 7.25
C ILE A 16 -9.73 3.68 6.99
N PHE A 17 -10.57 3.06 7.81
CA PHE A 17 -12.03 3.07 7.68
C PHE A 17 -12.70 3.63 8.93
N PHE A 18 -13.29 4.83 8.80
CA PHE A 18 -14.08 5.47 9.84
C PHE A 18 -15.55 5.03 9.78
N GLU A 19 -16.27 5.17 10.87
CA GLU A 19 -17.68 4.76 11.02
C GLU A 19 -18.63 5.44 10.03
N ASP A 20 -18.29 6.66 9.58
CA ASP A 20 -19.08 7.45 8.64
C ASP A 20 -18.74 7.18 7.17
N ALA A 21 -17.89 6.20 6.87
CA ALA A 21 -17.54 5.83 5.50
C ALA A 21 -18.77 5.30 4.73
N ASN A 22 -18.83 5.57 3.43
CA ASN A 22 -19.80 4.90 2.58
C ASN A 22 -19.52 3.40 2.59
N TRP A 23 -20.45 2.62 3.13
CA TRP A 23 -20.24 1.22 3.45
C TRP A 23 -19.80 0.34 2.29
N LYS A 24 -20.50 0.45 1.15
CA LYS A 24 -20.16 -0.33 -0.05
C LYS A 24 -18.80 0.07 -0.63
N GLN A 25 -18.53 1.36 -0.65
CA GLN A 25 -17.27 1.90 -1.14
C GLN A 25 -16.11 1.52 -0.22
N ALA A 26 -16.32 1.46 1.09
CA ALA A 26 -15.35 1.04 2.07
C ALA A 26 -14.97 -0.44 1.90
N LEU A 27 -15.94 -1.33 1.77
CA LEU A 27 -15.68 -2.76 1.52
C LEU A 27 -14.99 -2.99 0.18
N ASP A 28 -15.43 -2.32 -0.89
CA ASP A 28 -14.78 -2.38 -2.21
C ASP A 28 -13.34 -1.87 -2.14
N GLY A 29 -13.11 -0.75 -1.49
CA GLY A 29 -11.78 -0.17 -1.30
C GLY A 29 -10.86 -1.03 -0.43
N ALA A 30 -11.39 -1.77 0.53
CA ALA A 30 -10.63 -2.74 1.31
C ALA A 30 -10.20 -3.92 0.44
N MET A 31 -11.12 -4.48 -0.36
CA MET A 31 -10.82 -5.58 -1.27
C MET A 31 -9.85 -5.16 -2.37
N LEU A 32 -10.15 -4.07 -3.07
CA LEU A 32 -9.29 -3.54 -4.15
C LEU A 32 -7.88 -3.20 -3.62
N GLY A 33 -7.80 -2.66 -2.41
CA GLY A 33 -6.54 -2.26 -1.79
C GLY A 33 -5.56 -3.41 -1.60
N ILE A 34 -6.05 -4.63 -1.38
CA ILE A 34 -5.18 -5.79 -1.10
C ILE A 34 -5.26 -6.89 -2.15
N LEU A 35 -6.39 -7.07 -2.85
CA LEU A 35 -6.54 -8.19 -3.77
C LEU A 35 -6.12 -7.86 -5.20
N PHE A 36 -6.05 -6.57 -5.56
CA PHE A 36 -5.54 -6.17 -6.87
C PHE A 36 -4.15 -6.78 -7.11
N ASN A 37 -3.96 -7.35 -8.29
CA ASN A 37 -2.72 -8.05 -8.67
C ASN A 37 -2.24 -9.08 -7.62
N GLN A 38 -3.16 -9.83 -7.03
CA GLN A 38 -2.90 -10.87 -6.01
C GLN A 38 -2.19 -10.32 -4.75
N GLY A 39 -2.35 -9.04 -4.45
CA GLY A 39 -1.65 -8.37 -3.34
C GLY A 39 -0.15 -8.19 -3.56
N GLN A 40 0.36 -8.54 -4.74
CA GLN A 40 1.76 -8.32 -5.15
C GLN A 40 1.92 -6.90 -5.69
N VAL A 41 1.67 -5.93 -4.82
CA VAL A 41 1.68 -4.50 -5.10
C VAL A 41 2.38 -3.77 -3.95
N CYS A 42 3.39 -2.99 -4.24
CA CYS A 42 4.19 -2.28 -3.26
C CYS A 42 3.36 -1.33 -2.36
N CYS A 43 2.34 -0.69 -2.91
CA CYS A 43 1.44 0.20 -2.17
C CYS A 43 0.13 -0.48 -1.72
N ALA A 44 0.05 -1.81 -1.72
CA ALA A 44 -1.15 -2.53 -1.27
C ALA A 44 -1.58 -2.11 0.13
N GLY A 45 -2.87 -1.85 0.32
CA GLY A 45 -3.49 -1.48 1.60
C GLY A 45 -3.59 -2.67 2.56
N SER A 46 -2.45 -3.25 2.90
CA SER A 46 -2.34 -4.52 3.61
C SER A 46 -2.58 -4.40 5.12
N ARG A 47 -2.48 -3.19 5.71
CA ARG A 47 -2.96 -2.90 7.07
C ARG A 47 -4.31 -2.20 6.98
N ILE A 48 -5.38 -2.89 7.32
CA ILE A 48 -6.74 -2.39 7.33
C ILE A 48 -7.06 -1.92 8.75
N PHE A 49 -7.08 -0.59 8.97
CA PHE A 49 -7.48 0.00 10.23
C PHE A 49 -8.98 0.27 10.23
N VAL A 50 -9.70 -0.27 11.20
CA VAL A 50 -11.16 -0.15 11.29
C VAL A 50 -11.56 0.46 12.63
N GLN A 51 -12.38 1.53 12.59
CA GLN A 51 -12.89 2.15 13.81
C GLN A 51 -13.72 1.13 14.63
N ASP A 52 -13.54 1.14 15.93
CA ASP A 52 -14.09 0.14 16.86
C ASP A 52 -15.61 -0.01 16.76
N THR A 53 -16.33 1.09 16.56
CA THR A 53 -17.80 1.11 16.44
C THR A 53 -18.34 0.29 15.28
N ILE A 54 -17.53 0.07 14.24
CA ILE A 54 -17.93 -0.70 13.05
C ILE A 54 -17.12 -1.98 12.86
N TYR A 55 -16.15 -2.27 13.72
CA TYR A 55 -15.17 -3.33 13.54
C TYR A 55 -15.80 -4.70 13.31
N ASP A 56 -16.66 -5.16 14.19
CA ASP A 56 -17.20 -6.52 14.13
C ASP A 56 -18.04 -6.74 12.85
N LYS A 57 -18.87 -5.74 12.50
CA LYS A 57 -19.66 -5.78 11.27
C LYS A 57 -18.77 -5.75 10.02
N PHE A 58 -17.75 -4.89 10.02
CA PHE A 58 -16.81 -4.76 8.90
C PHE A 58 -16.03 -6.06 8.67
N VAL A 59 -15.50 -6.66 9.73
CA VAL A 59 -14.77 -7.93 9.68
C VAL A 59 -15.68 -9.06 9.17
N ALA A 60 -16.89 -9.17 9.68
CA ALA A 60 -17.82 -10.22 9.26
C ALA A 60 -18.17 -10.13 7.77
N GLU A 61 -18.52 -8.93 7.28
CA GLU A 61 -18.86 -8.72 5.88
C GLU A 61 -17.65 -8.85 4.95
N LEU A 62 -16.49 -8.30 5.34
CA LEU A 62 -15.26 -8.41 4.54
C LEU A 62 -14.80 -9.87 4.44
N SER A 63 -14.87 -10.64 5.54
CA SER A 63 -14.56 -12.07 5.55
C SER A 63 -15.45 -12.85 4.56
N ALA A 64 -16.75 -12.59 4.60
CA ALA A 64 -17.70 -13.22 3.68
C ALA A 64 -17.46 -12.83 2.20
N LEU A 65 -16.95 -11.63 1.94
CA LEU A 65 -16.55 -11.19 0.60
C LEU A 65 -15.26 -11.87 0.15
N PHE A 66 -14.27 -12.02 1.03
CA PHE A 66 -13.04 -12.73 0.74
C PHE A 66 -13.28 -14.19 0.35
N ASP A 67 -14.20 -14.87 1.05
CA ASP A 67 -14.57 -16.27 0.75
C ASP A 67 -15.25 -16.42 -0.62
N LYS A 68 -15.92 -15.37 -1.10
CA LYS A 68 -16.60 -15.35 -2.41
C LYS A 68 -15.67 -15.03 -3.59
N VAL A 69 -14.45 -14.57 -3.33
CA VAL A 69 -13.51 -14.22 -4.40
C VAL A 69 -13.20 -15.47 -5.23
N LYS A 70 -13.43 -15.37 -6.52
CA LYS A 70 -13.12 -16.45 -7.46
C LYS A 70 -11.64 -16.49 -7.78
N VAL A 71 -10.95 -17.46 -7.18
CA VAL A 71 -9.58 -17.80 -7.57
C VAL A 71 -9.64 -18.68 -8.81
N GLY A 72 -8.86 -18.37 -9.84
CA GLY A 72 -8.93 -19.09 -11.11
C GLY A 72 -7.77 -18.81 -12.05
N LEU A 73 -7.84 -19.43 -13.21
CA LEU A 73 -6.85 -19.25 -14.28
C LEU A 73 -7.00 -17.85 -14.91
N PRO A 74 -5.89 -17.17 -15.23
CA PRO A 74 -5.91 -15.76 -15.63
C PRO A 74 -6.61 -15.47 -16.97
N TRP A 75 -6.84 -16.48 -17.80
CA TRP A 75 -7.56 -16.36 -19.07
C TRP A 75 -9.06 -16.63 -18.96
N GLU A 76 -9.57 -16.98 -17.77
CA GLU A 76 -11.00 -17.11 -17.51
C GLU A 76 -11.58 -15.75 -17.10
N GLU A 77 -12.57 -15.23 -17.84
CA GLU A 77 -13.19 -13.91 -17.58
C GLU A 77 -13.75 -13.75 -16.17
N SER A 78 -14.16 -14.86 -15.56
CA SER A 78 -14.75 -14.85 -14.21
C SER A 78 -13.71 -14.84 -13.08
N THR A 79 -12.43 -15.00 -13.39
CA THR A 79 -11.35 -14.99 -12.41
C THR A 79 -11.17 -13.59 -11.80
N GLN A 80 -11.15 -13.52 -10.47
CA GLN A 80 -10.93 -12.29 -9.72
C GLN A 80 -9.57 -12.25 -9.05
N LEU A 81 -8.98 -13.43 -8.77
CA LEU A 81 -7.66 -13.58 -8.19
C LEU A 81 -6.89 -14.67 -8.93
N GLY A 82 -5.77 -14.32 -9.50
CA GLY A 82 -4.90 -15.22 -10.25
C GLY A 82 -3.82 -15.89 -9.39
N SER A 83 -2.77 -16.37 -10.06
CA SER A 83 -1.61 -17.03 -9.46
C SER A 83 -0.63 -16.01 -8.87
N LEU A 84 0.03 -16.38 -7.77
CA LEU A 84 1.27 -15.72 -7.34
C LEU A 84 2.39 -16.00 -8.34
N ILE A 85 3.47 -15.22 -8.23
CA ILE A 85 4.55 -15.22 -9.23
C ILE A 85 5.33 -16.56 -9.26
N TYR A 86 5.57 -17.21 -8.12
CA TYR A 86 6.33 -18.46 -8.01
C TYR A 86 6.13 -19.13 -6.64
N GLU A 87 6.61 -20.38 -6.51
CA GLU A 87 6.40 -21.23 -5.33
C GLU A 87 6.94 -20.64 -4.04
N ALA A 88 8.15 -20.08 -4.04
CA ALA A 88 8.72 -19.49 -2.82
C ALA A 88 7.89 -18.31 -2.29
N GLN A 89 7.11 -17.63 -3.16
CA GLN A 89 6.18 -16.60 -2.70
C GLN A 89 4.93 -17.21 -2.04
N VAL A 90 4.47 -18.36 -2.50
CA VAL A 90 3.40 -19.14 -1.83
C VAL A 90 3.85 -19.53 -0.43
N GLU A 91 5.04 -20.12 -0.32
CA GLU A 91 5.63 -20.54 0.96
C GLU A 91 5.80 -19.34 1.92
N LYS A 92 6.32 -18.22 1.42
CA LYS A 92 6.44 -16.97 2.18
C LYS A 92 5.07 -16.53 2.73
N VAL A 93 4.06 -16.43 1.88
CA VAL A 93 2.71 -16.00 2.29
C VAL A 93 2.13 -16.92 3.35
N LEU A 94 2.23 -18.24 3.14
CA LEU A 94 1.72 -19.20 4.12
C LEU A 94 2.50 -19.17 5.44
N SER A 95 3.81 -18.94 5.40
CA SER A 95 4.60 -18.78 6.64
C SER A 95 4.13 -17.60 7.49
N TYR A 96 3.71 -16.49 6.87
CA TYR A 96 3.14 -15.35 7.60
C TYR A 96 1.74 -15.65 8.18
N VAL A 97 0.98 -16.55 7.58
CA VAL A 97 -0.27 -17.04 8.18
C VAL A 97 0.02 -17.79 9.49
N GLU A 98 1.07 -18.59 9.52
CA GLU A 98 1.47 -19.29 10.75
C GLU A 98 2.04 -18.29 11.79
N VAL A 99 2.88 -17.35 11.37
CA VAL A 99 3.37 -16.25 12.25
C VAL A 99 2.20 -15.50 12.90
N ALA A 100 1.13 -15.19 12.14
CA ALA A 100 -0.05 -14.53 12.70
C ALA A 100 -0.71 -15.33 13.82
N LYS A 101 -0.84 -16.64 13.62
CA LYS A 101 -1.42 -17.55 14.64
C LYS A 101 -0.53 -17.66 15.87
N GLU A 102 0.79 -17.75 15.68
CA GLU A 102 1.76 -17.82 16.78
C GLU A 102 1.76 -16.52 17.61
N GLU A 103 1.56 -15.38 16.97
CA GLU A 103 1.43 -14.06 17.63
C GLU A 103 0.04 -13.81 18.24
N GLY A 104 -0.92 -14.75 18.11
CA GLY A 104 -2.24 -14.71 18.72
C GLY A 104 -3.33 -14.04 17.84
N ALA A 105 -3.04 -13.68 16.61
CA ALA A 105 -4.03 -13.22 15.67
C ALA A 105 -4.86 -14.39 15.09
N ARG A 106 -6.04 -14.08 14.58
CA ARG A 106 -6.98 -15.07 14.04
C ARG A 106 -7.14 -14.93 12.53
N VAL A 107 -7.13 -16.04 11.81
CA VAL A 107 -7.44 -16.08 10.37
C VAL A 107 -8.96 -16.16 10.23
N ALA A 108 -9.57 -15.10 9.68
CA ALA A 108 -11.02 -14.99 9.49
C ALA A 108 -11.48 -15.52 8.12
N ALA A 109 -10.60 -15.48 7.10
CA ALA A 109 -10.83 -16.06 5.78
C ALA A 109 -9.52 -16.52 5.16
N GLY A 110 -9.56 -17.51 4.28
CA GLY A 110 -8.42 -18.01 3.51
C GLY A 110 -7.33 -18.67 4.35
N GLY A 111 -6.09 -18.22 4.17
CA GLY A 111 -4.91 -18.77 4.85
C GLY A 111 -4.45 -20.12 4.33
N VAL A 112 -4.90 -20.53 3.14
CA VAL A 112 -4.60 -21.85 2.58
C VAL A 112 -4.28 -21.77 1.09
N ARG A 113 -3.43 -22.70 0.64
CA ARG A 113 -3.17 -22.95 -0.77
C ARG A 113 -4.39 -23.57 -1.44
N VAL A 114 -4.63 -23.22 -2.69
CA VAL A 114 -5.60 -23.94 -3.54
C VAL A 114 -4.94 -25.19 -4.08
N THR A 115 -5.52 -26.37 -3.80
CA THR A 115 -4.96 -27.68 -4.18
C THR A 115 -5.80 -28.45 -5.18
N ASP A 116 -6.97 -27.93 -5.54
CA ASP A 116 -7.93 -28.63 -6.37
C ASP A 116 -7.66 -28.46 -7.87
N GLY A 117 -7.80 -29.56 -8.62
CA GLY A 117 -7.78 -29.58 -10.08
C GLY A 117 -6.53 -28.95 -10.70
N GLU A 118 -6.71 -28.17 -11.75
CA GLU A 118 -5.62 -27.48 -12.46
C GLU A 118 -4.95 -26.41 -11.57
N LEU A 119 -5.69 -25.77 -10.69
CA LEU A 119 -5.14 -24.74 -9.79
C LEU A 119 -4.14 -25.34 -8.80
N GLY A 120 -4.31 -26.60 -8.39
CA GLY A 120 -3.41 -27.31 -7.49
C GLY A 120 -1.99 -27.53 -8.07
N LYS A 121 -1.83 -27.38 -9.39
CA LYS A 121 -0.53 -27.47 -10.07
C LYS A 121 0.20 -26.13 -10.11
N GLY A 122 -0.44 -25.03 -9.70
CA GLY A 122 0.07 -23.67 -9.77
C GLY A 122 0.24 -23.02 -8.38
N CYS A 123 0.58 -21.75 -8.40
CA CYS A 123 0.89 -20.95 -7.21
C CYS A 123 -0.34 -20.16 -6.72
N PHE A 124 -1.43 -20.87 -6.43
CA PHE A 124 -2.69 -20.23 -6.04
C PHE A 124 -2.93 -20.30 -4.54
N ILE A 125 -3.31 -19.14 -3.95
CA ILE A 125 -3.66 -19.01 -2.53
C ILE A 125 -5.06 -18.38 -2.45
N ARG A 126 -5.83 -18.79 -1.45
CA ARG A 126 -7.08 -18.10 -1.11
C ARG A 126 -6.80 -16.71 -0.55
N PRO A 127 -7.60 -15.67 -0.91
CA PRO A 127 -7.55 -14.38 -0.22
C PRO A 127 -7.61 -14.58 1.29
N THR A 128 -6.70 -13.91 2.00
CA THR A 128 -6.51 -14.17 3.43
C THR A 128 -6.80 -12.91 4.25
N LEU A 129 -7.66 -13.04 5.24
CA LEU A 129 -7.99 -11.99 6.20
C LEU A 129 -7.55 -12.39 7.59
N ILE A 130 -6.57 -11.68 8.13
CA ILE A 130 -6.07 -11.83 9.51
C ILE A 130 -6.72 -10.74 10.35
N VAL A 131 -7.32 -11.10 11.47
CA VAL A 131 -8.06 -10.20 12.36
C VAL A 131 -7.57 -10.35 13.81
N ASP A 132 -8.03 -9.47 14.68
CA ASP A 132 -7.63 -9.41 16.08
C ASP A 132 -6.11 -9.19 16.23
N ALA A 133 -5.51 -8.51 15.26
CA ALA A 133 -4.10 -8.18 15.22
C ALA A 133 -3.83 -6.79 15.83
N THR A 134 -2.60 -6.61 16.29
CA THR A 134 -2.07 -5.32 16.75
C THR A 134 -0.98 -4.82 15.79
N ASN A 135 -0.66 -3.52 15.84
CA ASN A 135 0.28 -2.92 14.90
C ASN A 135 1.75 -3.35 15.13
N ASP A 136 2.07 -3.93 16.28
CA ASP A 136 3.41 -4.43 16.63
C ASP A 136 3.68 -5.86 16.14
N MET A 137 2.64 -6.61 15.77
CA MET A 137 2.79 -7.96 15.21
C MET A 137 3.57 -7.93 13.89
N ARG A 138 4.38 -8.96 13.63
CA ARG A 138 5.20 -9.07 12.41
C ARG A 138 4.34 -9.02 11.14
N VAL A 139 3.17 -9.64 11.16
CA VAL A 139 2.22 -9.61 10.05
C VAL A 139 1.70 -8.20 9.72
N ALA A 140 1.73 -7.28 10.70
CA ALA A 140 1.37 -5.87 10.51
C ALA A 140 2.59 -5.00 10.15
N ARG A 141 3.81 -5.41 10.47
CA ARG A 141 5.04 -4.64 10.25
C ARG A 141 5.79 -5.02 8.99
N GLU A 142 5.79 -6.29 8.61
CA GLU A 142 6.60 -6.82 7.51
C GLU A 142 5.79 -6.94 6.22
N GLU A 143 6.41 -6.66 5.07
CA GLU A 143 5.79 -6.80 3.76
C GLU A 143 5.65 -8.27 3.36
N ILE A 144 4.40 -8.74 3.27
CA ILE A 144 4.09 -10.13 2.86
C ILE A 144 4.13 -10.27 1.34
N PHE A 145 3.64 -9.26 0.60
CA PHE A 145 3.57 -9.21 -0.85
C PHE A 145 2.72 -10.33 -1.46
N GLY A 146 1.51 -10.47 -0.94
CA GLY A 146 0.51 -11.46 -1.35
C GLY A 146 -0.89 -11.03 -0.91
N PRO A 147 -1.93 -11.83 -1.21
CA PRO A 147 -3.34 -11.47 -0.96
C PRO A 147 -3.72 -11.65 0.53
N VAL A 148 -2.98 -10.97 1.41
CA VAL A 148 -3.13 -11.05 2.86
C VAL A 148 -3.36 -9.66 3.45
N ALA A 149 -4.53 -9.44 4.02
CA ALA A 149 -4.87 -8.25 4.79
C ALA A 149 -4.81 -8.53 6.29
N VAL A 150 -4.31 -7.55 7.04
CA VAL A 150 -4.29 -7.56 8.51
C VAL A 150 -5.21 -6.47 9.01
N VAL A 151 -6.22 -6.84 9.80
CA VAL A 151 -7.23 -5.90 10.33
C VAL A 151 -6.87 -5.53 11.76
N ILE A 152 -6.77 -4.22 11.99
CA ILE A 152 -6.39 -3.62 13.26
C ILE A 152 -7.52 -2.68 13.70
N LYS A 153 -7.94 -2.77 14.95
CA LYS A 153 -8.95 -1.90 15.54
C LYS A 153 -8.32 -0.60 16.00
N PHE A 154 -9.03 0.52 15.87
CA PHE A 154 -8.64 1.79 16.46
C PHE A 154 -9.85 2.52 17.09
N HIS A 155 -9.61 3.47 18.00
CA HIS A 155 -10.66 4.19 18.75
C HIS A 155 -10.75 5.66 18.39
N SER A 156 -9.65 6.32 18.03
CA SER A 156 -9.64 7.76 17.71
C SER A 156 -8.85 8.09 16.44
N GLU A 157 -9.09 9.29 15.90
CA GLU A 157 -8.36 9.81 14.74
C GLU A 157 -6.85 9.94 15.05
N GLU A 158 -6.51 10.38 16.26
CA GLU A 158 -5.13 10.55 16.72
C GLU A 158 -4.41 9.21 16.82
N GLU A 159 -5.06 8.24 17.42
CA GLU A 159 -4.53 6.87 17.58
C GLU A 159 -4.23 6.23 16.22
N VAL A 160 -5.16 6.30 15.28
CA VAL A 160 -4.95 5.66 13.97
C VAL A 160 -3.86 6.35 13.16
N ILE A 161 -3.70 7.67 13.29
CA ILE A 161 -2.60 8.41 12.65
C ILE A 161 -1.26 7.95 13.22
N GLU A 162 -1.15 7.84 14.55
CA GLU A 162 0.05 7.35 15.22
C GLU A 162 0.40 5.92 14.78
N GLN A 163 -0.56 4.99 14.87
CA GLN A 163 -0.35 3.60 14.45
C GLN A 163 -0.03 3.45 12.97
N ALA A 164 -0.69 4.20 12.10
CA ALA A 164 -0.43 4.17 10.67
C ALA A 164 0.99 4.63 10.33
N ASN A 165 1.49 5.65 11.04
CA ASN A 165 2.83 6.19 10.90
C ASN A 165 3.92 5.35 11.58
N ASP A 166 3.56 4.52 12.57
CA ASP A 166 4.49 3.57 13.20
C ASP A 166 4.77 2.39 12.26
N SER A 167 5.57 2.68 11.26
CA SER A 167 6.04 1.74 10.24
C SER A 167 7.37 2.21 9.68
N LEU A 168 8.21 1.27 9.26
CA LEU A 168 9.44 1.56 8.49
C LEU A 168 9.11 2.06 7.08
N TYR A 169 7.91 1.81 6.58
CA TYR A 169 7.46 2.14 5.25
C TYR A 169 6.65 3.44 5.21
N GLY A 170 6.54 4.02 4.02
CA GLY A 170 5.74 5.21 3.76
C GLY A 170 5.43 5.38 2.27
N LEU A 171 4.93 4.33 1.59
CA LEU A 171 4.66 4.39 0.15
C LEU A 171 3.27 4.95 -0.15
N GLY A 172 2.23 4.31 0.35
CA GLY A 172 0.85 4.71 0.12
C GLY A 172 -0.02 4.58 1.36
N GLY A 173 -1.25 5.10 1.27
CA GLY A 173 -2.28 4.95 2.28
C GLY A 173 -3.65 5.34 1.74
N GLY A 174 -4.71 4.87 2.40
CA GLY A 174 -6.09 5.21 2.08
C GLY A 174 -6.87 5.64 3.31
N VAL A 175 -7.85 6.49 3.12
CA VAL A 175 -8.80 6.88 4.17
C VAL A 175 -10.23 6.92 3.60
N PHE A 176 -11.15 6.29 4.31
CA PHE A 176 -12.57 6.23 3.97
C PHE A 176 -13.39 6.92 5.05
N THR A 177 -14.00 8.03 4.71
CA THR A 177 -14.86 8.86 5.57
C THR A 177 -15.71 9.80 4.72
N GLN A 178 -16.91 10.13 5.14
CA GLN A 178 -17.74 11.16 4.52
C GLN A 178 -17.44 12.58 5.05
N ASN A 179 -16.62 12.69 6.09
CA ASN A 179 -16.19 13.96 6.65
C ASN A 179 -14.96 14.48 5.89
N LEU A 180 -15.16 15.49 5.02
CA LEU A 180 -14.08 16.06 4.21
C LEU A 180 -12.94 16.63 5.05
N ASN A 181 -13.25 17.27 6.18
CA ASN A 181 -12.22 17.84 7.06
C ASN A 181 -11.34 16.74 7.67
N ARG A 182 -11.96 15.65 8.13
CA ARG A 182 -11.24 14.45 8.60
C ARG A 182 -10.37 13.86 7.49
N ALA A 183 -10.94 13.67 6.31
CA ALA A 183 -10.21 13.12 5.17
C ALA A 183 -8.93 13.92 4.87
N ILE A 184 -9.02 15.26 4.86
CA ILE A 184 -7.88 16.13 4.60
C ILE A 184 -6.86 16.09 5.75
N ARG A 185 -7.29 16.11 7.02
CA ARG A 185 -6.39 16.03 8.17
C ARG A 185 -5.61 14.72 8.16
N VAL A 186 -6.32 13.59 8.06
CA VAL A 186 -5.70 12.25 8.03
C VAL A 186 -4.76 12.12 6.83
N ALA A 187 -5.21 12.49 5.62
CA ALA A 187 -4.38 12.38 4.42
C ALA A 187 -3.08 13.22 4.50
N ARG A 188 -3.09 14.35 5.23
CA ARG A 188 -1.89 15.17 5.47
C ARG A 188 -1.00 14.64 6.58
N ALA A 189 -1.59 13.98 7.58
CA ALA A 189 -0.87 13.50 8.74
C ALA A 189 -0.16 12.16 8.51
N ILE A 190 -0.64 11.33 7.56
CA ILE A 190 0.00 10.05 7.23
C ILE A 190 1.29 10.32 6.43
N GLU A 191 2.38 9.77 6.91
CA GLU A 191 3.75 9.92 6.37
C GLU A 191 4.00 8.99 5.18
N THR A 192 3.30 9.26 4.08
CA THR A 192 3.40 8.48 2.84
C THR A 192 3.50 9.37 1.61
N GLY A 193 4.08 8.84 0.54
CA GLY A 193 4.20 9.58 -0.71
C GLY A 193 2.88 9.73 -1.47
N ARG A 194 1.88 8.88 -1.18
CA ARG A 194 0.55 8.96 -1.78
C ARG A 194 -0.55 8.61 -0.79
N MET A 195 -1.61 9.40 -0.82
CA MET A 195 -2.86 9.12 -0.09
C MET A 195 -4.06 9.11 -1.03
N TRP A 196 -4.92 8.13 -0.83
CA TRP A 196 -6.23 8.03 -1.47
C TRP A 196 -7.34 8.37 -0.47
N VAL A 197 -8.37 9.05 -0.93
CA VAL A 197 -9.56 9.39 -0.16
C VAL A 197 -10.77 8.76 -0.83
N ASN A 198 -11.49 7.89 -0.12
CA ASN A 198 -12.68 7.17 -0.59
C ASN A 198 -12.47 6.38 -1.91
N THR A 199 -11.24 5.98 -2.17
CA THR A 199 -10.81 5.13 -3.29
C THR A 199 -9.48 4.46 -2.95
N TYR A 200 -9.03 3.49 -3.76
CA TYR A 200 -7.71 2.90 -3.65
C TYR A 200 -7.15 2.52 -5.04
N ASN A 201 -5.83 2.41 -5.16
CA ASN A 201 -5.11 2.00 -6.39
C ASN A 201 -5.34 2.88 -7.64
N SER A 202 -5.94 4.07 -7.52
CA SER A 202 -6.02 5.02 -8.64
C SER A 202 -4.68 5.72 -8.82
N ILE A 203 -3.97 5.44 -9.92
CA ILE A 203 -2.63 5.97 -10.21
C ILE A 203 -2.63 6.73 -11.54
N PRO A 204 -3.10 8.00 -11.57
CA PRO A 204 -3.05 8.81 -12.77
C PRO A 204 -1.61 9.21 -13.11
N ALA A 205 -1.23 9.15 -14.39
CA ALA A 205 0.11 9.51 -14.87
C ALA A 205 0.51 10.97 -14.56
N GLY A 206 -0.47 11.85 -14.37
CA GLY A 206 -0.25 13.26 -14.02
C GLY A 206 0.04 13.54 -12.54
N ALA A 207 0.16 12.51 -11.69
CA ALA A 207 0.46 12.68 -10.27
C ALA A 207 1.74 11.94 -9.89
N PRO A 208 2.65 12.54 -9.09
CA PRO A 208 3.90 11.90 -8.71
C PRO A 208 3.64 10.67 -7.83
N PHE A 209 4.47 9.63 -8.00
CA PHE A 209 4.46 8.40 -7.22
C PHE A 209 5.83 8.15 -6.60
N GLY A 210 5.88 7.71 -5.36
CA GLY A 210 7.11 7.35 -4.66
C GLY A 210 6.95 7.41 -3.14
N GLY A 211 7.88 6.77 -2.43
CA GLY A 211 7.77 6.54 -1.00
C GLY A 211 8.48 7.58 -0.11
N TYR A 212 8.07 7.57 1.15
CA TYR A 212 8.79 8.13 2.29
C TYR A 212 9.55 7.01 3.00
N LYS A 213 10.35 7.33 3.98
CA LYS A 213 11.05 6.38 4.86
C LYS A 213 11.81 5.29 4.05
N GLN A 214 11.65 4.02 4.40
CA GLN A 214 12.28 2.89 3.70
C GLN A 214 11.56 2.46 2.42
N SER A 215 10.51 3.17 2.02
CA SER A 215 9.79 2.86 0.77
C SER A 215 10.42 3.48 -0.47
N GLY A 216 11.42 4.33 -0.33
CA GLY A 216 12.20 4.76 -1.47
C GLY A 216 12.69 6.19 -1.45
N ILE A 217 13.36 6.55 -2.57
CA ILE A 217 13.95 7.87 -2.83
C ILE A 217 13.54 8.31 -4.23
N GLY A 218 13.13 9.57 -4.37
CA GLY A 218 12.70 10.11 -5.65
C GLY A 218 11.19 9.95 -5.89
N ARG A 219 10.77 10.36 -7.08
CA ARG A 219 9.37 10.25 -7.52
C ARG A 219 9.31 9.84 -8.97
N GLU A 220 8.44 8.88 -9.27
CA GLU A 220 8.08 8.45 -10.62
C GLU A 220 6.89 9.27 -11.14
N THR A 221 6.65 9.20 -12.43
CA THR A 221 5.54 9.87 -13.12
C THR A 221 5.58 11.40 -12.99
N HIS A 222 4.56 12.13 -13.50
CA HIS A 222 4.49 13.59 -13.48
C HIS A 222 5.74 14.26 -14.06
N LYS A 223 5.84 15.59 -13.96
CA LYS A 223 6.99 16.36 -14.45
C LYS A 223 8.29 16.07 -13.70
N VAL A 224 8.19 15.64 -12.44
CA VAL A 224 9.36 15.37 -11.60
C VAL A 224 10.25 14.26 -12.15
N ILE A 225 9.70 13.32 -12.93
CA ILE A 225 10.48 12.24 -13.54
C ILE A 225 11.52 12.78 -14.55
N LEU A 226 11.28 13.95 -15.14
CA LEU A 226 12.23 14.57 -16.08
C LEU A 226 13.58 14.89 -15.44
N GLU A 227 13.60 15.17 -14.13
CA GLU A 227 14.83 15.43 -13.39
C GLU A 227 15.77 14.22 -13.34
N HIS A 228 15.22 13.00 -13.48
CA HIS A 228 16.00 11.76 -13.51
C HIS A 228 16.63 11.47 -14.88
N TYR A 229 16.09 12.06 -15.96
CA TYR A 229 16.52 11.83 -17.35
C TYR A 229 17.23 13.03 -17.96
N THR A 230 17.37 14.14 -17.21
CA THR A 230 18.02 15.37 -17.67
C THR A 230 19.05 15.86 -16.67
N GLN A 231 19.94 16.71 -17.12
CA GLN A 231 20.89 17.41 -16.25
C GLN A 231 20.70 18.92 -16.39
N MET A 232 20.62 19.61 -15.26
CA MET A 232 20.53 21.06 -15.23
C MET A 232 21.90 21.67 -15.52
N LYS A 233 21.98 22.58 -16.48
CA LYS A 233 23.16 23.40 -16.74
C LYS A 233 22.81 24.87 -16.59
N ASN A 234 23.57 25.61 -15.81
CA ASN A 234 23.51 27.05 -15.79
C ASN A 234 24.50 27.65 -16.78
N ILE A 235 24.05 28.58 -17.60
CA ILE A 235 24.87 29.34 -18.53
C ILE A 235 24.67 30.81 -18.20
N ILE A 236 25.76 31.48 -17.79
CA ILE A 236 25.76 32.92 -17.53
C ILE A 236 26.51 33.60 -18.64
N ILE A 237 25.84 34.53 -19.31
CA ILE A 237 26.39 35.32 -20.41
C ILE A 237 26.54 36.76 -19.96
N ASN A 238 27.79 37.27 -19.96
CA ASN A 238 28.04 38.69 -19.74
C ASN A 238 27.99 39.41 -21.10
N LEU A 239 27.10 40.38 -21.23
CA LEU A 239 26.97 41.24 -22.42
C LEU A 239 27.68 42.60 -22.25
N SER A 240 28.42 42.80 -21.16
CA SER A 240 29.21 44.01 -20.94
C SER A 240 30.62 43.88 -21.52
N ASP A 241 31.09 44.91 -22.18
CA ASP A 241 32.47 45.01 -22.66
C ASP A 241 33.43 45.47 -21.54
N LYS A 242 32.94 45.74 -20.34
CA LYS A 242 33.75 46.17 -19.19
C LYS A 242 34.36 44.98 -18.47
N PRO A 243 35.63 45.03 -18.06
CA PRO A 243 36.21 44.06 -17.17
C PRO A 243 35.43 43.94 -15.85
N SER A 244 35.59 42.85 -15.11
CA SER A 244 34.89 42.62 -13.84
C SER A 244 35.24 43.65 -12.77
N GLY A 245 36.38 44.33 -12.92
CA GLY A 245 36.89 45.28 -11.94
C GLY A 245 37.47 44.66 -10.67
N PHE A 246 37.60 43.30 -10.69
CA PHE A 246 38.09 42.56 -9.54
C PHE A 246 39.65 42.52 -9.46
N TYR A 247 40.27 42.56 -10.63
CA TYR A 247 41.72 42.59 -10.77
C TYR A 247 42.16 43.85 -11.51
N ASP A 248 43.31 44.44 -11.11
CA ASP A 248 43.94 45.50 -11.85
C ASP A 248 44.57 44.92 -13.10
N LEU A 249 44.25 45.48 -14.28
CA LEU A 249 44.71 44.99 -15.59
C LEU A 249 45.67 45.94 -16.28
N ASP A 250 46.13 47.02 -15.58
CA ASP A 250 47.09 48.01 -16.10
C ASP A 250 48.54 47.58 -15.90
#